data_c4c8089937c051c8f18330c9555f8f0f
#
_entry.id   c4c8089937c051c8f18330c9555f8f0f
#
_cell.length_a   1.000
_cell.length_b   1.000
_cell.length_c   1.000
_cell.angle_alpha   90.00
_cell.angle_beta   90.00
_cell.angle_gamma   90.00
#
_symmetry.space_group_name_H-M   'P 1'
#
loop_
_entity.id
_entity.type
_entity.pdbx_description
1 polymer ?
#
loop_
_entity_poly.entity_id
_entity_poly.type
_entity_poly.pdbx_seq_one_letter_code
_entity_poly.pdbx_strand_id
1 'polypeptide(L)'
;MLAVKKYGFLLLFMPLLLVALRAQAWGFFGHRLLNRLAVYTLPPGMIGFYKANIDYLTVNATRPDSRRLLVPGEAPKHFLDVDRYGDSAEFKLPRKYADAVARYGEDSLLRHGIVPWNVVSMKNQLTAAFKAKDTDRILRLSADMGHYIADACVPLHTTRNYNGQLTGQRGIHGLWESRLPELLSADYDLFSGKATYLPNATDAIWAAVIRSHAAVDSVLRFEKQLTAEVGDDQKFGYEQRGSQTIRTYSREFSKAYHARLNGQVERQLRYASGLIGDFWYTCWVDGGSPDLRQLQYQPSEAEQQRLEREAKETAAAPVSGTAPGHDE
;
A
#
# COMPACT_ATOMS: atom_id res chain seq x y z
N MET A 1 9.03 -30.17 70.17
CA MET A 1 8.13 -30.26 69.01
C MET A 1 8.17 -28.94 68.27
N LEU A 2 8.98 -28.82 67.21
CA LEU A 2 9.05 -27.62 66.35
C LEU A 2 8.27 -27.88 65.08
N ALA A 3 7.28 -27.01 64.80
CA ALA A 3 6.50 -27.05 63.58
C ALA A 3 7.22 -26.29 62.45
N VAL A 4 7.56 -26.99 61.37
CA VAL A 4 8.13 -26.42 60.14
C VAL A 4 7.00 -25.88 59.27
N LYS A 5 6.94 -24.57 59.08
CA LYS A 5 6.05 -23.91 58.13
C LYS A 5 6.61 -24.08 56.70
N LYS A 6 5.87 -24.79 55.82
CA LYS A 6 6.10 -24.88 54.38
C LYS A 6 5.66 -23.57 53.73
N TYR A 7 6.58 -22.79 53.18
CA TYR A 7 6.27 -21.69 52.26
C TYR A 7 6.16 -22.26 50.84
N GLY A 8 4.93 -22.27 50.30
CA GLY A 8 4.69 -22.57 48.91
C GLY A 8 5.12 -21.40 48.04
N PHE A 9 6.08 -21.63 47.14
CA PHE A 9 6.54 -20.66 46.15
C PHE A 9 5.53 -20.64 45.02
N LEU A 10 4.71 -19.59 44.95
CA LEU A 10 3.77 -19.37 43.86
C LEU A 10 4.54 -18.74 42.69
N LEU A 11 4.92 -19.57 41.73
CA LEU A 11 5.47 -19.10 40.44
C LEU A 11 4.36 -18.43 39.63
N LEU A 12 4.33 -17.11 39.64
CA LEU A 12 3.49 -16.31 38.77
C LEU A 12 4.02 -16.44 37.31
N PHE A 13 3.38 -17.30 36.52
CA PHE A 13 3.57 -17.32 35.06
C PHE A 13 2.92 -16.06 34.49
N MET A 14 3.72 -15.03 34.28
CA MET A 14 3.31 -13.85 33.52
C MET A 14 3.38 -14.24 32.01
N PRO A 15 2.27 -14.26 31.28
CA PRO A 15 2.35 -14.52 29.85
C PRO A 15 3.09 -13.35 29.18
N LEU A 16 4.25 -13.66 28.61
CA LEU A 16 5.00 -12.77 27.76
C LEU A 16 4.14 -12.50 26.52
N LEU A 17 3.48 -11.35 26.47
CA LEU A 17 2.74 -10.89 25.30
C LEU A 17 3.77 -10.58 24.21
N LEU A 18 4.03 -11.55 23.33
CA LEU A 18 4.80 -11.37 22.12
C LEU A 18 4.01 -10.48 21.15
N VAL A 19 4.20 -9.19 21.24
CA VAL A 19 3.75 -8.25 20.21
C VAL A 19 4.72 -8.40 19.03
N ALA A 20 4.42 -9.31 18.11
CA ALA A 20 5.16 -9.43 16.87
C ALA A 20 4.85 -8.20 16.01
N LEU A 21 5.87 -7.39 15.75
CA LEU A 21 5.79 -6.26 14.83
C LEU A 21 5.60 -6.79 13.40
N ARG A 22 4.51 -6.39 12.78
CA ARG A 22 4.13 -6.76 11.41
C ARG A 22 5.12 -6.13 10.43
N ALA A 23 5.75 -6.93 9.58
CA ALA A 23 6.34 -6.46 8.33
C ALA A 23 5.16 -6.24 7.35
N GLN A 24 4.93 -5.01 6.92
CA GLN A 24 3.76 -4.62 6.14
C GLN A 24 4.19 -4.00 4.82
N ALA A 25 3.43 -4.31 3.77
CA ALA A 25 3.56 -3.79 2.41
C ALA A 25 3.53 -2.25 2.39
N TRP A 26 4.24 -1.59 1.44
CA TRP A 26 4.63 -0.16 1.47
C TRP A 26 4.76 0.39 2.87
N GLY A 27 5.29 -0.33 3.74
CA GLY A 27 5.21 -0.12 5.16
C GLY A 27 4.19 0.98 5.47
N PHE A 28 3.41 0.92 6.46
CA PHE A 28 2.42 1.96 6.77
C PHE A 28 2.92 3.40 6.55
N PHE A 29 4.25 3.56 6.51
CA PHE A 29 4.91 4.82 6.25
C PHE A 29 4.66 5.34 4.82
N GLY A 30 4.87 4.52 3.78
CA GLY A 30 4.73 4.95 2.38
C GLY A 30 3.31 5.34 2.03
N HIS A 31 2.31 4.51 2.35
CA HIS A 31 0.91 4.83 2.10
C HIS A 31 0.44 6.10 2.82
N ARG A 32 0.84 6.27 4.09
CA ARG A 32 0.54 7.48 4.86
C ARG A 32 1.17 8.72 4.24
N LEU A 33 2.41 8.61 3.81
CA LEU A 33 3.13 9.69 3.14
C LEU A 33 2.43 10.09 1.83
N LEU A 34 2.07 9.13 0.99
CA LEU A 34 1.48 9.36 -0.33
C LEU A 34 0.10 10.01 -0.23
N ASN A 35 -0.79 9.49 0.62
CA ASN A 35 -2.10 10.09 0.83
C ASN A 35 -1.99 11.53 1.38
N ARG A 36 -1.04 11.75 2.31
CA ARG A 36 -0.79 13.08 2.85
C ARG A 36 -0.28 14.05 1.79
N LEU A 37 0.65 13.63 0.94
CA LEU A 37 1.19 14.45 -0.15
C LEU A 37 0.14 14.77 -1.21
N ALA A 38 -0.70 13.81 -1.58
CA ALA A 38 -1.76 13.99 -2.55
C ALA A 38 -2.74 15.12 -2.16
N VAL A 39 -2.98 15.34 -0.87
CA VAL A 39 -3.83 16.46 -0.40
C VAL A 39 -3.30 17.81 -0.88
N TYR A 40 -1.98 17.98 -0.94
CA TYR A 40 -1.37 19.26 -1.33
C TYR A 40 -1.36 19.50 -2.84
N THR A 41 -1.74 18.52 -3.65
CA THR A 41 -1.91 18.69 -5.11
C THR A 41 -3.27 19.28 -5.46
N LEU A 42 -4.26 19.22 -4.55
CA LEU A 42 -5.66 19.51 -4.83
C LEU A 42 -5.95 21.00 -5.05
N PRO A 43 -6.93 21.33 -5.91
CA PRO A 43 -7.32 22.71 -6.21
C PRO A 43 -8.06 23.38 -5.05
N PRO A 44 -8.18 24.72 -5.06
CA PRO A 44 -8.84 25.49 -3.99
C PRO A 44 -10.23 24.99 -3.60
N GLY A 45 -11.03 24.46 -4.56
CA GLY A 45 -12.37 23.92 -4.29
C GLY A 45 -12.39 22.63 -3.44
N MET A 46 -11.26 21.94 -3.34
CA MET A 46 -11.13 20.68 -2.61
C MET A 46 -10.19 20.76 -1.40
N ILE A 47 -9.08 21.47 -1.54
CA ILE A 47 -7.96 21.40 -0.58
C ILE A 47 -8.37 21.74 0.85
N GLY A 48 -9.31 22.66 1.06
CA GLY A 48 -9.78 23.05 2.39
C GLY A 48 -10.39 21.86 3.15
N PHE A 49 -11.30 21.13 2.52
CA PHE A 49 -11.95 19.95 3.09
C PHE A 49 -10.93 18.82 3.33
N TYR A 50 -10.07 18.53 2.35
CA TYR A 50 -9.07 17.46 2.48
C TYR A 50 -8.00 17.78 3.54
N LYS A 51 -7.54 19.03 3.64
CA LYS A 51 -6.63 19.46 4.71
C LYS A 51 -7.23 19.37 6.11
N ALA A 52 -8.51 19.75 6.25
CA ALA A 52 -9.21 19.60 7.53
C ALA A 52 -9.30 18.14 7.98
N ASN A 53 -9.24 17.19 7.04
CA ASN A 53 -9.35 15.76 7.30
C ASN A 53 -8.06 14.98 6.96
N ILE A 54 -6.91 15.67 6.91
CA ILE A 54 -5.64 15.07 6.48
C ILE A 54 -5.18 13.93 7.38
N ASP A 55 -5.45 14.00 8.66
CA ASP A 55 -5.10 12.96 9.61
C ASP A 55 -5.95 11.70 9.38
N TYR A 56 -7.24 11.85 9.06
CA TYR A 56 -8.10 10.73 8.66
C TYR A 56 -7.52 10.04 7.40
N LEU A 57 -7.23 10.80 6.35
CA LEU A 57 -6.69 10.28 5.09
C LEU A 57 -5.33 9.59 5.29
N THR A 58 -4.50 10.15 6.16
CA THR A 58 -3.17 9.62 6.48
C THR A 58 -3.26 8.30 7.25
N VAL A 59 -4.03 8.27 8.34
CA VAL A 59 -4.15 7.07 9.19
C VAL A 59 -4.86 5.94 8.46
N ASN A 60 -5.92 6.26 7.72
CA ASN A 60 -6.73 5.26 7.03
C ASN A 60 -6.13 4.78 5.70
N ALA A 61 -5.05 5.39 5.23
CA ALA A 61 -4.32 4.92 4.04
C ALA A 61 -3.80 3.47 4.16
N THR A 62 -3.68 2.93 5.36
CA THR A 62 -3.17 1.56 5.61
C THR A 62 -4.26 0.55 5.94
N ARG A 63 -5.52 0.94 5.92
CA ARG A 63 -6.64 0.05 6.22
C ARG A 63 -6.83 -1.09 5.22
N PRO A 64 -6.68 -0.88 3.90
CA PRO A 64 -6.76 -1.98 2.97
C PRO A 64 -5.82 -3.14 3.32
N ASP A 65 -4.57 -2.87 3.71
CA ASP A 65 -3.63 -3.90 4.17
C ASP A 65 -4.13 -4.66 5.40
N SER A 66 -4.71 -3.93 6.34
CA SER A 66 -5.27 -4.56 7.54
C SER A 66 -6.44 -5.50 7.21
N ARG A 67 -7.22 -5.20 6.16
CA ARG A 67 -8.33 -6.01 5.68
C ARG A 67 -7.92 -7.23 4.87
N ARG A 68 -6.71 -7.27 4.30
CA ARG A 68 -6.25 -8.37 3.40
C ARG A 68 -6.48 -9.76 3.97
N LEU A 69 -6.26 -9.93 5.27
CA LEU A 69 -6.43 -11.21 5.97
C LEU A 69 -7.85 -11.46 6.47
N LEU A 70 -8.66 -10.41 6.57
CA LEU A 70 -9.92 -10.46 7.29
C LEU A 70 -11.14 -10.45 6.36
N VAL A 71 -10.98 -9.84 5.19
CA VAL A 71 -12.08 -9.64 4.25
C VAL A 71 -11.84 -10.46 2.98
N PRO A 72 -12.69 -11.47 2.70
CA PRO A 72 -12.59 -12.24 1.46
C PRO A 72 -12.64 -11.32 0.23
N GLY A 73 -11.74 -11.55 -0.73
CA GLY A 73 -11.64 -10.74 -1.95
C GLY A 73 -10.95 -9.39 -1.79
N GLU A 74 -10.35 -9.10 -0.61
CA GLU A 74 -9.55 -7.89 -0.43
C GLU A 74 -8.14 -8.04 -1.05
N ALA A 75 -7.45 -9.14 -0.78
CA ALA A 75 -6.09 -9.37 -1.23
C ALA A 75 -5.87 -9.13 -2.75
N PRO A 76 -6.71 -9.62 -3.67
CA PRO A 76 -6.54 -9.38 -5.11
C PRO A 76 -6.55 -7.92 -5.56
N LYS A 77 -7.08 -7.01 -4.74
CA LYS A 77 -7.19 -5.59 -5.09
C LYS A 77 -5.86 -4.85 -5.03
N HIS A 78 -4.83 -5.45 -4.44
CA HIS A 78 -3.54 -4.83 -4.17
C HIS A 78 -2.50 -5.04 -5.28
N PHE A 79 -2.73 -5.96 -6.22
CA PHE A 79 -1.71 -6.34 -7.20
C PHE A 79 -2.31 -6.75 -8.53
N LEU A 80 -1.43 -6.98 -9.51
CA LEU A 80 -1.73 -7.64 -10.79
C LEU A 80 -0.46 -8.36 -11.27
N ASP A 81 -0.44 -9.69 -11.22
CA ASP A 81 0.64 -10.51 -11.74
C ASP A 81 0.64 -10.53 -13.28
N VAL A 82 1.13 -9.47 -13.89
CA VAL A 82 1.12 -9.28 -15.34
C VAL A 82 1.75 -10.46 -16.08
N ASP A 83 2.85 -10.98 -15.53
CA ASP A 83 3.62 -12.11 -16.09
C ASP A 83 2.90 -13.46 -16.06
N ARG A 84 1.69 -13.54 -15.45
CA ARG A 84 0.82 -14.71 -15.52
C ARG A 84 -0.02 -14.79 -16.79
N TYR A 85 -0.12 -13.69 -17.52
CA TYR A 85 -0.96 -13.58 -18.70
C TYR A 85 -0.18 -13.63 -20.03
N GLY A 86 1.12 -13.92 -19.95
CA GLY A 86 2.02 -14.07 -21.10
C GLY A 86 2.79 -12.81 -21.47
N ASP A 87 3.54 -12.89 -22.56
CA ASP A 87 4.45 -11.83 -22.99
C ASP A 87 3.69 -10.55 -23.36
N SER A 88 4.19 -9.42 -22.84
CA SER A 88 3.63 -8.08 -23.07
C SER A 88 2.14 -7.99 -22.66
N ALA A 89 1.76 -8.72 -21.61
CA ALA A 89 0.38 -8.78 -21.16
C ALA A 89 -0.11 -7.41 -20.64
N GLU A 90 0.78 -6.56 -20.13
CA GLU A 90 0.47 -5.20 -19.71
C GLU A 90 -0.17 -4.35 -20.82
N PHE A 91 0.09 -4.67 -22.08
CA PHE A 91 -0.50 -4.01 -23.24
C PHE A 91 -1.73 -4.74 -23.80
N LYS A 92 -1.91 -6.03 -23.51
CA LYS A 92 -2.90 -6.93 -24.13
C LYS A 92 -4.08 -7.26 -23.22
N LEU A 93 -3.95 -7.07 -21.92
CA LEU A 93 -5.02 -7.33 -20.95
C LEU A 93 -6.22 -6.41 -21.23
N PRO A 94 -7.46 -6.96 -21.22
CA PRO A 94 -8.67 -6.18 -21.43
C PRO A 94 -8.79 -5.06 -20.37
N ARG A 95 -9.07 -3.85 -20.81
CA ARG A 95 -9.23 -2.71 -19.91
C ARG A 95 -10.56 -2.72 -19.15
N LYS A 96 -11.60 -3.36 -19.69
CA LYS A 96 -12.87 -3.59 -19.01
C LYS A 96 -12.83 -4.90 -18.24
N TYR A 97 -13.24 -4.88 -16.98
CA TYR A 97 -13.24 -6.07 -16.12
C TYR A 97 -14.09 -7.21 -16.69
N ALA A 98 -15.28 -6.89 -17.21
CA ALA A 98 -16.15 -7.91 -17.82
C ALA A 98 -15.50 -8.65 -19.01
N ASP A 99 -14.73 -7.91 -19.83
CA ASP A 99 -14.01 -8.51 -20.96
C ASP A 99 -12.83 -9.38 -20.47
N ALA A 100 -12.19 -8.98 -19.36
CA ALA A 100 -11.15 -9.77 -18.73
C ALA A 100 -11.72 -11.06 -18.12
N VAL A 101 -12.86 -10.97 -17.43
CA VAL A 101 -13.59 -12.15 -16.89
C VAL A 101 -13.98 -13.10 -18.01
N ALA A 102 -14.53 -12.59 -19.11
CA ALA A 102 -14.91 -13.41 -20.27
C ALA A 102 -13.71 -14.14 -20.88
N ARG A 103 -12.52 -13.54 -20.85
CA ARG A 103 -11.31 -14.12 -21.46
C ARG A 103 -10.54 -15.06 -20.53
N TYR A 104 -10.46 -14.77 -19.24
CA TYR A 104 -9.55 -15.47 -18.32
C TYR A 104 -10.27 -16.18 -17.17
N GLY A 105 -11.57 -15.92 -16.98
CA GLY A 105 -12.33 -16.38 -15.83
C GLY A 105 -12.10 -15.54 -14.57
N GLU A 106 -13.14 -15.37 -13.76
CA GLU A 106 -13.09 -14.53 -12.56
C GLU A 106 -12.11 -15.09 -11.51
N ASP A 107 -12.15 -16.41 -11.28
CA ASP A 107 -11.24 -17.08 -10.33
C ASP A 107 -9.76 -16.87 -10.67
N SER A 108 -9.42 -16.87 -11.97
CA SER A 108 -8.05 -16.59 -12.42
C SER A 108 -7.67 -15.14 -12.16
N LEU A 109 -8.57 -14.19 -12.42
CA LEU A 109 -8.32 -12.78 -12.16
C LEU A 109 -8.16 -12.52 -10.65
N LEU A 110 -9.03 -13.07 -9.82
CA LEU A 110 -8.94 -12.94 -8.37
C LEU A 110 -7.66 -13.57 -7.80
N ARG A 111 -7.18 -14.66 -8.39
CA ARG A 111 -5.91 -15.30 -7.99
C ARG A 111 -4.70 -14.47 -8.37
N HIS A 112 -4.72 -13.80 -9.52
CA HIS A 112 -3.57 -13.07 -10.06
C HIS A 112 -3.68 -11.55 -9.96
N GLY A 113 -4.68 -11.07 -9.22
CA GLY A 113 -4.85 -9.66 -8.88
C GLY A 113 -5.66 -8.85 -9.87
N ILE A 114 -6.30 -7.80 -9.34
CA ILE A 114 -7.27 -6.97 -10.06
C ILE A 114 -7.08 -5.47 -9.81
N VAL A 115 -5.92 -5.01 -9.33
CA VAL A 115 -5.71 -3.61 -8.89
C VAL A 115 -6.20 -2.56 -9.88
N PRO A 116 -5.93 -2.61 -11.21
CA PRO A 116 -6.34 -1.52 -12.09
C PRO A 116 -7.87 -1.45 -12.26
N TRP A 117 -8.54 -2.58 -12.32
CA TRP A 117 -10.01 -2.63 -12.41
C TRP A 117 -10.67 -2.21 -11.10
N ASN A 118 -10.06 -2.57 -9.94
CA ASN A 118 -10.52 -2.11 -8.63
C ASN A 118 -10.47 -0.59 -8.52
N VAL A 119 -9.37 0.05 -8.92
CA VAL A 119 -9.23 1.51 -8.91
C VAL A 119 -10.28 2.19 -9.77
N VAL A 120 -10.57 1.65 -10.97
CA VAL A 120 -11.65 2.16 -11.84
C VAL A 120 -13.03 2.02 -11.18
N SER A 121 -13.31 0.89 -10.53
CA SER A 121 -14.54 0.69 -9.75
C SER A 121 -14.66 1.71 -8.62
N MET A 122 -13.59 1.92 -7.87
CA MET A 122 -13.55 2.90 -6.77
C MET A 122 -13.71 4.34 -7.26
N LYS A 123 -13.14 4.68 -8.43
CA LYS A 123 -13.35 5.98 -9.09
C LYS A 123 -14.84 6.27 -9.27
N ASN A 124 -15.61 5.30 -9.75
CA ASN A 124 -17.05 5.45 -9.92
C ASN A 124 -17.79 5.61 -8.58
N GLN A 125 -17.36 4.85 -7.56
CA GLN A 125 -17.94 4.95 -6.21
C GLN A 125 -17.64 6.31 -5.56
N LEU A 126 -16.41 6.81 -5.67
CA LEU A 126 -16.02 8.11 -5.13
C LEU A 126 -16.72 9.26 -5.88
N THR A 127 -16.87 9.16 -7.20
CA THR A 127 -17.68 10.10 -7.99
C THR A 127 -19.13 10.16 -7.49
N ALA A 128 -19.74 9.01 -7.22
CA ALA A 128 -21.09 8.93 -6.67
C ALA A 128 -21.17 9.52 -5.24
N ALA A 129 -20.14 9.32 -4.41
CA ALA A 129 -20.06 9.91 -3.07
C ALA A 129 -19.99 11.44 -3.13
N PHE A 130 -19.24 12.01 -4.08
CA PHE A 130 -19.22 13.46 -4.30
C PHE A 130 -20.56 14.00 -4.76
N LYS A 131 -21.26 13.32 -5.67
CA LYS A 131 -22.64 13.70 -6.09
C LYS A 131 -23.58 13.73 -4.92
N ALA A 132 -23.48 12.76 -4.02
CA ALA A 132 -24.32 12.66 -2.82
C ALA A 132 -23.87 13.60 -1.69
N LYS A 133 -22.69 14.22 -1.78
CA LYS A 133 -22.04 14.98 -0.69
C LYS A 133 -21.89 14.17 0.60
N ASP A 134 -21.70 12.85 0.47
CA ASP A 134 -21.55 11.89 1.57
C ASP A 134 -20.10 11.94 2.10
N THR A 135 -19.88 12.67 3.19
CA THR A 135 -18.56 12.94 3.75
C THR A 135 -17.85 11.66 4.22
N ASP A 136 -18.57 10.72 4.82
CA ASP A 136 -18.03 9.43 5.29
C ASP A 136 -17.47 8.63 4.10
N ARG A 137 -18.28 8.52 3.04
CA ARG A 137 -17.86 7.81 1.85
C ARG A 137 -16.77 8.54 1.06
N ILE A 138 -16.80 9.87 0.98
CA ILE A 138 -15.76 10.66 0.32
C ILE A 138 -14.42 10.39 0.97
N LEU A 139 -14.30 10.52 2.28
CA LEU A 139 -13.02 10.34 2.98
C LEU A 139 -12.54 8.89 2.95
N ARG A 140 -13.44 7.94 3.22
CA ARG A 140 -13.10 6.52 3.21
C ARG A 140 -12.61 6.06 1.84
N LEU A 141 -13.39 6.34 0.79
CA LEU A 141 -13.03 5.92 -0.58
C LEU A 141 -11.78 6.65 -1.08
N SER A 142 -11.56 7.91 -0.66
CA SER A 142 -10.32 8.62 -0.98
C SER A 142 -9.11 7.95 -0.33
N ALA A 143 -9.19 7.60 0.95
CA ALA A 143 -8.10 6.94 1.66
C ALA A 143 -7.77 5.58 1.04
N ASP A 144 -8.79 4.74 0.81
CA ASP A 144 -8.65 3.41 0.22
C ASP A 144 -8.16 3.48 -1.24
N MET A 145 -8.69 4.40 -2.06
CA MET A 145 -8.25 4.59 -3.44
C MET A 145 -6.78 5.01 -3.52
N GLY A 146 -6.34 5.91 -2.63
CA GLY A 146 -4.96 6.32 -2.58
C GLY A 146 -4.01 5.15 -2.29
N HIS A 147 -4.43 4.23 -1.43
CA HIS A 147 -3.70 3.00 -1.15
C HIS A 147 -3.52 2.14 -2.42
N TYR A 148 -4.61 1.77 -3.11
CA TYR A 148 -4.50 0.90 -4.29
C TYR A 148 -3.80 1.55 -5.48
N ILE A 149 -3.89 2.89 -5.64
CA ILE A 149 -3.10 3.61 -6.64
C ILE A 149 -1.61 3.56 -6.30
N ALA A 150 -1.27 3.68 -5.01
CA ALA A 150 0.10 3.53 -4.54
C ALA A 150 0.63 2.12 -4.85
N ASP A 151 -0.14 1.07 -4.55
CA ASP A 151 0.20 -0.32 -4.87
C ASP A 151 0.45 -0.52 -6.37
N ALA A 152 -0.40 0.03 -7.24
CA ALA A 152 -0.21 -0.02 -8.68
C ALA A 152 1.09 0.66 -9.16
N CYS A 153 1.68 1.52 -8.34
CA CYS A 153 2.96 2.17 -8.59
C CYS A 153 4.17 1.42 -8.04
N VAL A 154 3.98 0.26 -7.38
CA VAL A 154 5.06 -0.61 -6.90
C VAL A 154 5.42 -1.64 -7.96
N PRO A 155 6.68 -1.73 -8.41
CA PRO A 155 7.09 -2.73 -9.38
C PRO A 155 6.74 -4.16 -8.96
N LEU A 156 6.97 -4.48 -7.69
CA LEU A 156 6.77 -5.83 -7.17
C LEU A 156 5.30 -6.22 -6.98
N HIS A 157 4.36 -5.30 -7.05
CA HIS A 157 2.92 -5.59 -7.15
C HIS A 157 2.46 -5.94 -8.57
N THR A 158 3.37 -6.03 -9.54
CA THR A 158 3.04 -6.32 -10.94
C THR A 158 3.62 -7.63 -11.45
N THR A 159 4.17 -8.46 -10.58
CA THR A 159 4.81 -9.74 -10.92
C THR A 159 4.56 -10.81 -9.88
N ARG A 160 4.38 -12.05 -10.33
CA ARG A 160 4.34 -13.23 -9.46
C ARG A 160 5.60 -13.44 -8.62
N ASN A 161 6.74 -12.84 -9.03
CA ASN A 161 7.99 -12.85 -8.25
C ASN A 161 8.05 -11.68 -7.25
N TYR A 162 6.92 -11.34 -6.68
CA TYR A 162 6.70 -10.15 -5.87
C TYR A 162 7.68 -9.98 -4.70
N ASN A 163 8.16 -11.06 -4.10
CA ASN A 163 9.10 -11.02 -2.97
C ASN A 163 10.46 -11.65 -3.30
N GLY A 164 10.78 -11.83 -4.59
CA GLY A 164 12.02 -12.44 -5.03
C GLY A 164 12.11 -13.94 -4.75
N GLN A 165 11.00 -14.61 -4.42
CA GLN A 165 10.94 -16.02 -4.05
C GLN A 165 11.34 -16.94 -5.20
N LEU A 166 11.13 -16.51 -6.45
CA LEU A 166 11.53 -17.28 -7.63
C LEU A 166 12.99 -17.06 -8.05
N THR A 167 13.66 -16.06 -7.48
CA THR A 167 15.04 -15.67 -7.84
C THR A 167 16.03 -15.74 -6.67
N GLY A 168 15.57 -16.25 -5.51
CA GLY A 168 16.40 -16.37 -4.30
C GLY A 168 16.63 -15.05 -3.57
N GLN A 169 15.77 -14.05 -3.79
CA GLN A 169 15.91 -12.69 -3.26
C GLN A 169 14.79 -12.36 -2.24
N ARG A 170 14.37 -13.36 -1.45
CA ARG A 170 13.27 -13.19 -0.47
C ARG A 170 13.50 -11.98 0.43
N GLY A 171 12.45 -11.14 0.55
CA GLY A 171 12.46 -9.91 1.33
C GLY A 171 12.71 -8.65 0.50
N ILE A 172 12.98 -8.77 -0.81
CA ILE A 172 13.21 -7.61 -1.69
C ILE A 172 12.00 -6.67 -1.75
N HIS A 173 10.79 -7.20 -1.58
CA HIS A 173 9.56 -6.42 -1.49
C HIS A 173 9.66 -5.37 -0.38
N GLY A 174 9.85 -5.84 0.86
CA GLY A 174 10.03 -4.94 2.00
C GLY A 174 11.27 -4.04 1.90
N LEU A 175 12.33 -4.48 1.23
CA LEU A 175 13.48 -3.60 0.96
C LEU A 175 13.07 -2.41 0.10
N TRP A 176 12.43 -2.68 -1.06
CA TRP A 176 12.13 -1.64 -2.04
C TRP A 176 11.06 -0.66 -1.54
N GLU A 177 9.96 -1.17 -1.02
CA GLU A 177 8.79 -0.35 -0.71
C GLU A 177 8.71 0.17 0.74
N SER A 178 9.40 -0.49 1.68
CA SER A 178 9.37 -0.08 3.09
C SER A 178 10.71 0.52 3.51
N ARG A 179 11.77 -0.27 3.39
CA ARG A 179 13.09 0.08 3.91
C ARG A 179 13.68 1.32 3.23
N LEU A 180 13.63 1.41 1.90
CA LEU A 180 14.18 2.55 1.18
C LEU A 180 13.41 3.84 1.48
N PRO A 181 12.07 3.89 1.39
CA PRO A 181 11.31 5.09 1.77
C PRO A 181 11.52 5.52 3.22
N GLU A 182 11.49 4.58 4.18
CA GLU A 182 11.73 4.89 5.60
C GLU A 182 13.10 5.52 5.86
N LEU A 183 14.12 5.07 5.14
CA LEU A 183 15.50 5.54 5.34
C LEU A 183 15.81 6.84 4.60
N LEU A 184 15.21 7.07 3.43
CA LEU A 184 15.75 8.02 2.45
C LEU A 184 14.73 9.07 1.99
N SER A 185 13.43 8.92 2.28
CA SER A 185 12.40 9.84 1.76
C SER A 185 12.53 11.28 2.27
N ALA A 186 13.23 11.50 3.36
CA ALA A 186 13.53 12.86 3.86
C ALA A 186 14.40 13.68 2.87
N ASP A 187 15.18 12.98 2.04
CA ASP A 187 16.07 13.57 1.04
C ASP A 187 15.43 13.66 -0.36
N TYR A 188 14.18 13.15 -0.52
CA TYR A 188 13.51 13.13 -1.82
C TYR A 188 12.76 14.43 -2.10
N ASP A 189 12.80 14.88 -3.36
CA ASP A 189 11.86 15.86 -3.87
C ASP A 189 10.57 15.16 -4.31
N LEU A 190 9.56 15.18 -3.45
CA LEU A 190 8.26 14.57 -3.68
C LEU A 190 7.19 15.55 -4.18
N PHE A 191 7.60 16.75 -4.59
CA PHE A 191 6.67 17.70 -5.17
C PHE A 191 6.18 17.23 -6.54
N SER A 192 4.88 16.92 -6.64
CA SER A 192 4.24 16.36 -7.85
C SER A 192 3.43 17.39 -8.65
N GLY A 193 3.37 18.64 -8.18
CA GLY A 193 2.61 19.70 -8.84
C GLY A 193 1.13 19.72 -8.45
N LYS A 194 0.31 20.34 -9.30
CA LYS A 194 -1.15 20.43 -9.10
C LYS A 194 -1.84 19.24 -9.75
N ALA A 195 -2.89 18.75 -9.10
CA ALA A 195 -3.75 17.70 -9.65
C ALA A 195 -4.39 18.14 -10.97
N THR A 196 -4.43 17.22 -11.93
CA THR A 196 -4.98 17.39 -13.26
C THR A 196 -6.17 16.46 -13.49
N TYR A 197 -7.13 16.89 -14.30
CA TYR A 197 -8.24 16.05 -14.68
C TYR A 197 -7.79 14.94 -15.63
N LEU A 198 -8.20 13.71 -15.36
CA LEU A 198 -7.93 12.53 -16.17
C LEU A 198 -9.05 12.28 -17.17
N PRO A 199 -8.88 12.58 -18.47
CA PRO A 199 -9.93 12.32 -19.47
C PRO A 199 -10.27 10.83 -19.58
N ASN A 200 -9.29 9.97 -19.33
CA ASN A 200 -9.45 8.53 -19.28
C ASN A 200 -8.73 7.95 -18.04
N ALA A 201 -9.47 7.81 -16.95
CA ALA A 201 -8.95 7.27 -15.69
C ALA A 201 -8.50 5.80 -15.81
N THR A 202 -9.12 5.04 -16.74
CA THR A 202 -8.70 3.65 -17.02
C THR A 202 -7.30 3.64 -17.63
N ASP A 203 -7.03 4.44 -18.64
CA ASP A 203 -5.69 4.49 -19.25
C ASP A 203 -4.64 5.00 -18.26
N ALA A 204 -5.01 5.94 -17.38
CA ALA A 204 -4.10 6.48 -16.38
C ALA A 204 -3.62 5.39 -15.38
N ILE A 205 -4.52 4.58 -14.82
CA ILE A 205 -4.11 3.52 -13.89
C ILE A 205 -3.35 2.40 -14.59
N TRP A 206 -3.72 2.05 -15.83
CA TRP A 206 -2.97 1.08 -16.61
C TRP A 206 -1.58 1.58 -17.00
N ALA A 207 -1.40 2.88 -17.24
CA ALA A 207 -0.09 3.48 -17.44
C ALA A 207 0.79 3.33 -16.18
N ALA A 208 0.21 3.44 -14.99
CA ALA A 208 0.93 3.17 -13.73
C ALA A 208 1.39 1.71 -13.64
N VAL A 209 0.52 0.75 -13.96
CA VAL A 209 0.87 -0.69 -13.98
C VAL A 209 1.98 -0.98 -15.00
N ILE A 210 1.86 -0.46 -16.22
CA ILE A 210 2.86 -0.62 -17.30
C ILE A 210 4.22 -0.08 -16.85
N ARG A 211 4.24 1.15 -16.30
CA ARG A 211 5.44 1.80 -15.78
C ARG A 211 6.08 0.99 -14.66
N SER A 212 5.28 0.47 -13.75
CA SER A 212 5.74 -0.32 -12.61
C SER A 212 6.29 -1.67 -13.07
N HIS A 213 5.60 -2.35 -13.97
CA HIS A 213 6.04 -3.63 -14.52
C HIS A 213 7.37 -3.51 -15.27
N ALA A 214 7.54 -2.48 -16.06
CA ALA A 214 8.80 -2.19 -16.75
C ALA A 214 10.00 -1.99 -15.81
N ALA A 215 9.76 -1.67 -14.54
CA ALA A 215 10.82 -1.48 -13.55
C ALA A 215 11.22 -2.78 -12.83
N VAL A 216 10.45 -3.88 -12.94
CA VAL A 216 10.68 -5.15 -12.22
C VAL A 216 12.09 -5.71 -12.45
N ASP A 217 12.54 -5.76 -13.72
CA ASP A 217 13.88 -6.27 -14.04
C ASP A 217 14.97 -5.51 -13.28
N SER A 218 14.93 -4.19 -13.29
CA SER A 218 15.95 -3.38 -12.62
C SER A 218 15.92 -3.55 -11.10
N VAL A 219 14.73 -3.71 -10.51
CA VAL A 219 14.58 -3.99 -9.07
C VAL A 219 15.28 -5.30 -8.70
N LEU A 220 14.98 -6.38 -9.41
CA LEU A 220 15.57 -7.70 -9.13
C LEU A 220 17.06 -7.76 -9.51
N ARG A 221 17.42 -7.30 -10.68
CA ARG A 221 18.78 -7.37 -11.21
C ARG A 221 19.79 -6.61 -10.36
N PHE A 222 19.50 -5.38 -9.97
CA PHE A 222 20.45 -4.57 -9.19
C PHE A 222 20.64 -5.09 -7.77
N GLU A 223 19.61 -5.63 -7.14
CA GLU A 223 19.75 -6.27 -5.83
C GLU A 223 20.62 -7.52 -5.92
N LYS A 224 20.39 -8.38 -6.93
CA LYS A 224 21.17 -9.60 -7.16
C LYS A 224 22.65 -9.29 -7.43
N GLN A 225 22.92 -8.29 -8.27
CA GLN A 225 24.28 -7.84 -8.56
C GLN A 225 24.98 -7.33 -7.30
N LEU A 226 24.31 -6.47 -6.53
CA LEU A 226 24.88 -5.93 -5.29
C LEU A 226 25.15 -7.04 -4.27
N THR A 227 24.23 -8.00 -4.11
CA THR A 227 24.43 -9.16 -3.23
C THR A 227 25.67 -9.96 -3.61
N ALA A 228 25.89 -10.17 -4.92
CA ALA A 228 27.08 -10.91 -5.40
C ALA A 228 28.39 -10.15 -5.14
N GLU A 229 28.38 -8.83 -5.07
CA GLU A 229 29.57 -8.01 -4.84
C GLU A 229 29.93 -7.88 -3.35
N VAL A 230 28.93 -7.69 -2.49
CA VAL A 230 29.19 -7.42 -1.06
C VAL A 230 29.11 -8.66 -0.17
N GLY A 231 28.51 -9.75 -0.65
CA GLY A 231 28.27 -10.98 0.11
C GLY A 231 27.03 -10.88 1.02
N ASP A 232 26.51 -12.05 1.40
CA ASP A 232 25.31 -12.16 2.23
C ASP A 232 25.50 -11.65 3.68
N ASP A 233 26.73 -11.70 4.18
CA ASP A 233 27.10 -11.23 5.53
C ASP A 233 26.97 -9.73 5.72
N GLN A 234 27.12 -8.94 4.65
CA GLN A 234 26.96 -7.48 4.68
C GLN A 234 25.56 -7.01 4.27
N LYS A 235 24.77 -7.91 3.69
CA LYS A 235 23.42 -7.62 3.19
C LYS A 235 22.45 -7.30 4.33
N PHE A 236 22.56 -8.00 5.44
CA PHE A 236 21.65 -7.88 6.57
C PHE A 236 22.36 -7.37 7.81
N GLY A 237 21.59 -6.69 8.66
CA GLY A 237 22.01 -6.24 9.98
C GLY A 237 20.89 -6.40 11.00
N TYR A 238 21.15 -5.99 12.23
CA TYR A 238 20.17 -5.99 13.31
C TYR A 238 19.89 -4.56 13.74
N GLU A 239 18.62 -4.22 13.84
CA GLU A 239 18.17 -2.90 14.31
C GLU A 239 17.16 -3.04 15.44
N GLN A 240 17.20 -2.08 16.38
CA GLN A 240 16.21 -2.00 17.44
C GLN A 240 14.94 -1.35 16.90
N ARG A 241 13.81 -2.03 17.02
CA ARG A 241 12.46 -1.48 16.76
C ARG A 241 11.59 -1.66 17.99
N GLY A 242 11.38 -0.57 18.71
CA GLY A 242 10.75 -0.62 20.03
C GLY A 242 11.54 -1.51 21.00
N SER A 243 10.91 -2.52 21.59
CA SER A 243 11.56 -3.47 22.51
C SER A 243 12.21 -4.67 21.81
N GLN A 244 12.15 -4.77 20.46
CA GLN A 244 12.62 -5.93 19.72
C GLN A 244 13.83 -5.60 18.85
N THR A 245 14.78 -6.52 18.79
CA THR A 245 15.87 -6.51 17.80
C THR A 245 15.43 -7.34 16.59
N ILE A 246 15.34 -6.71 15.43
CA ILE A 246 14.93 -7.35 14.19
C ILE A 246 16.10 -7.47 13.21
N ARG A 247 16.14 -8.57 12.46
CA ARG A 247 17.04 -8.71 11.31
C ARG A 247 16.39 -7.99 10.12
N THR A 248 17.12 -7.08 9.50
CA THR A 248 16.66 -6.31 8.34
C THR A 248 17.83 -6.06 7.38
N TYR A 249 17.55 -5.55 6.18
CA TYR A 249 18.60 -5.08 5.29
C TYR A 249 19.45 -4.00 5.95
N SER A 250 20.78 -4.13 5.87
CA SER A 250 21.69 -3.13 6.45
C SER A 250 21.50 -1.76 5.80
N ARG A 251 21.86 -0.70 6.52
CA ARG A 251 21.77 0.68 6.00
C ARG A 251 22.69 0.87 4.79
N GLU A 252 23.85 0.30 4.86
CA GLU A 252 24.89 0.35 3.82
C GLU A 252 24.40 -0.33 2.54
N PHE A 253 23.88 -1.55 2.65
CA PHE A 253 23.30 -2.28 1.52
C PHE A 253 22.10 -1.50 0.93
N SER A 254 21.22 -1.00 1.77
CA SER A 254 20.03 -0.25 1.33
C SER A 254 20.41 1.01 0.56
N LYS A 255 21.38 1.78 1.05
CA LYS A 255 21.90 2.98 0.36
C LYS A 255 22.60 2.64 -0.96
N ALA A 256 23.43 1.60 -0.98
CA ALA A 256 24.10 1.15 -2.20
C ALA A 256 23.09 0.65 -3.25
N TYR A 257 22.07 -0.09 -2.82
CA TYR A 257 21.00 -0.53 -3.71
C TYR A 257 20.19 0.64 -4.27
N HIS A 258 19.82 1.60 -3.40
CA HIS A 258 19.13 2.82 -3.82
C HIS A 258 19.94 3.62 -4.86
N ALA A 259 21.25 3.75 -4.68
CA ALA A 259 22.12 4.41 -5.64
C ALA A 259 22.09 3.73 -7.02
N ARG A 260 22.06 2.38 -7.07
CA ARG A 260 21.92 1.62 -8.33
C ARG A 260 20.57 1.80 -8.99
N LEU A 261 19.51 1.93 -8.21
CA LEU A 261 18.17 2.24 -8.70
C LEU A 261 18.06 3.66 -9.29
N ASN A 262 19.06 4.52 -9.09
CA ASN A 262 19.16 5.86 -9.65
C ASN A 262 17.87 6.67 -9.50
N GLY A 263 17.40 6.86 -8.25
CA GLY A 263 16.20 7.64 -7.94
C GLY A 263 14.87 6.98 -8.35
N GLN A 264 14.86 5.68 -8.66
CA GLN A 264 13.63 4.99 -9.08
C GLN A 264 12.53 5.08 -8.01
N VAL A 265 12.86 4.85 -6.74
CA VAL A 265 11.89 4.89 -5.62
C VAL A 265 11.29 6.28 -5.48
N GLU A 266 12.11 7.32 -5.50
CA GLU A 266 11.67 8.72 -5.44
C GLU A 266 10.72 9.06 -6.61
N ARG A 267 11.11 8.69 -7.85
CA ARG A 267 10.25 8.91 -9.02
C ARG A 267 8.92 8.18 -8.96
N GLN A 268 8.88 6.97 -8.38
CA GLN A 268 7.63 6.22 -8.20
C GLN A 268 6.76 6.84 -7.11
N LEU A 269 7.33 7.26 -5.97
CA LEU A 269 6.59 7.95 -4.92
C LEU A 269 6.01 9.28 -5.41
N ARG A 270 6.81 10.09 -6.11
CA ARG A 270 6.35 11.36 -6.69
C ARG A 270 5.22 11.15 -7.69
N TYR A 271 5.36 10.16 -8.58
CA TYR A 271 4.33 9.80 -9.54
C TYR A 271 3.05 9.32 -8.86
N ALA A 272 3.15 8.45 -7.86
CA ALA A 272 2.02 7.92 -7.11
C ALA A 272 1.24 9.04 -6.39
N SER A 273 1.93 9.96 -5.70
CA SER A 273 1.27 11.07 -5.00
C SER A 273 0.51 12.01 -5.95
N GLY A 274 1.09 12.30 -7.12
CA GLY A 274 0.42 13.08 -8.16
C GLY A 274 -0.81 12.36 -8.71
N LEU A 275 -0.66 11.08 -9.06
CA LEU A 275 -1.74 10.27 -9.62
C LEU A 275 -2.92 10.13 -8.65
N ILE A 276 -2.66 9.95 -7.35
CA ILE A 276 -3.71 9.94 -6.31
C ILE A 276 -4.50 11.25 -6.35
N GLY A 277 -3.81 12.38 -6.37
CA GLY A 277 -4.46 13.70 -6.48
C GLY A 277 -5.27 13.86 -7.76
N ASP A 278 -4.74 13.40 -8.90
CA ASP A 278 -5.43 13.44 -10.20
C ASP A 278 -6.73 12.62 -10.16
N PHE A 279 -6.71 11.44 -9.56
CA PHE A 279 -7.91 10.61 -9.38
C PHE A 279 -8.93 11.26 -8.46
N TRP A 280 -8.52 11.79 -7.31
CA TRP A 280 -9.44 12.48 -6.41
C TRP A 280 -10.07 13.71 -7.08
N TYR A 281 -9.26 14.50 -7.78
CA TYR A 281 -9.73 15.66 -8.52
C TYR A 281 -10.72 15.27 -9.64
N THR A 282 -10.39 14.24 -10.41
CA THR A 282 -11.26 13.71 -11.48
C THR A 282 -12.60 13.24 -10.91
N CYS A 283 -12.61 12.51 -9.80
CA CYS A 283 -13.85 12.09 -9.14
C CYS A 283 -14.72 13.27 -8.70
N TRP A 284 -14.10 14.33 -8.19
CA TRP A 284 -14.80 15.53 -7.78
C TRP A 284 -15.41 16.28 -8.98
N VAL A 285 -14.65 16.44 -10.06
CA VAL A 285 -15.14 17.06 -11.31
C VAL A 285 -16.32 16.27 -11.89
N ASP A 286 -16.15 14.96 -12.07
CA ASP A 286 -17.20 14.06 -12.56
C ASP A 286 -18.42 13.98 -11.62
N GLY A 287 -18.18 14.26 -10.34
CA GLY A 287 -19.20 14.40 -9.30
C GLY A 287 -20.02 15.70 -9.38
N GLY A 288 -19.71 16.59 -10.34
CA GLY A 288 -20.35 17.88 -10.51
C GLY A 288 -19.72 19.00 -9.71
N SER A 289 -18.48 18.82 -9.27
CA SER A 289 -17.69 19.81 -8.50
C SER A 289 -18.46 20.40 -7.30
N PRO A 290 -19.02 19.58 -6.41
CA PRO A 290 -19.82 20.08 -5.28
C PRO A 290 -19.00 21.01 -4.40
N ASP A 291 -19.65 22.03 -3.82
CA ASP A 291 -19.00 22.89 -2.83
C ASP A 291 -18.69 22.07 -1.55
N LEU A 292 -17.41 21.90 -1.26
CA LEU A 292 -16.95 21.17 -0.08
C LEU A 292 -16.66 22.06 1.13
N ARG A 293 -16.71 23.41 0.99
CA ARG A 293 -16.33 24.34 2.06
C ARG A 293 -17.24 24.29 3.28
N GLN A 294 -18.49 23.89 3.08
CA GLN A 294 -19.48 23.77 4.15
C GLN A 294 -19.60 22.35 4.70
N LEU A 295 -18.90 21.39 4.10
CA LEU A 295 -18.92 20.00 4.56
C LEU A 295 -17.99 19.85 5.76
N GLN A 296 -18.55 19.38 6.86
CA GLN A 296 -17.80 18.97 8.05
C GLN A 296 -17.91 17.47 8.19
N TYR A 297 -16.75 16.81 8.35
CA TYR A 297 -16.75 15.40 8.65
C TYR A 297 -17.11 15.19 10.11
N GLN A 298 -18.23 14.56 10.32
CA GLN A 298 -18.62 13.97 11.61
C GLN A 298 -19.03 12.54 11.30
N PRO A 299 -18.26 11.54 11.74
CA PRO A 299 -18.56 10.16 11.39
C PRO A 299 -19.96 9.79 11.85
N SER A 300 -20.75 9.25 10.93
CA SER A 300 -22.08 8.71 11.25
C SER A 300 -21.96 7.56 12.27
N GLU A 301 -23.03 7.22 12.94
CA GLU A 301 -23.05 6.08 13.86
C GLU A 301 -22.61 4.78 13.16
N ALA A 302 -23.05 4.58 11.92
CA ALA A 302 -22.66 3.45 11.09
C ALA A 302 -21.15 3.45 10.78
N GLU A 303 -20.57 4.62 10.49
CA GLU A 303 -19.13 4.77 10.26
C GLU A 303 -18.33 4.53 11.55
N GLN A 304 -18.76 5.05 12.68
CA GLN A 304 -18.12 4.81 13.98
C GLN A 304 -18.10 3.31 14.32
N GLN A 305 -19.23 2.64 14.19
CA GLN A 305 -19.34 1.18 14.42
C GLN A 305 -18.44 0.39 13.46
N ARG A 306 -18.35 0.82 12.19
CA ARG A 306 -17.44 0.21 11.22
C ARG A 306 -15.98 0.39 11.64
N LEU A 307 -15.59 1.60 12.03
CA LEU A 307 -14.22 1.92 12.48
C LEU A 307 -13.83 1.09 13.70
N GLU A 308 -14.73 0.98 14.68
CA GLU A 308 -14.51 0.17 15.89
C GLU A 308 -14.41 -1.32 15.58
N ARG A 309 -15.25 -1.84 14.68
CA ARG A 309 -15.20 -3.24 14.26
C ARG A 309 -13.87 -3.56 13.57
N GLU A 310 -13.47 -2.77 12.59
CA GLU A 310 -12.19 -2.94 11.89
C GLU A 310 -10.99 -2.85 12.85
N ALA A 311 -11.04 -1.94 13.83
CA ALA A 311 -9.97 -1.84 14.83
C ALA A 311 -9.89 -3.10 15.71
N LYS A 312 -11.03 -3.64 16.14
CA LYS A 312 -11.10 -4.88 16.93
C LYS A 312 -10.61 -6.09 16.12
N GLU A 313 -11.07 -6.22 14.89
CA GLU A 313 -10.67 -7.31 13.98
C GLU A 313 -9.16 -7.25 13.69
N THR A 314 -8.63 -6.05 13.43
CA THR A 314 -7.19 -5.84 13.23
C THR A 314 -6.37 -6.21 14.47
N ALA A 315 -6.86 -5.88 15.67
CA ALA A 315 -6.19 -6.23 16.92
C ALA A 315 -6.24 -7.74 17.21
N ALA A 316 -7.31 -8.42 16.80
CA ALA A 316 -7.50 -9.86 17.00
C ALA A 316 -6.83 -10.73 15.91
N ALA A 317 -6.41 -10.14 14.80
CA ALA A 317 -5.80 -10.88 13.68
C ALA A 317 -4.50 -11.55 14.14
N PRO A 318 -4.26 -12.83 13.76
CA PRO A 318 -3.04 -13.52 14.11
C PRO A 318 -1.85 -12.79 13.52
N VAL A 319 -0.77 -12.70 14.28
CA VAL A 319 0.49 -12.14 13.85
C VAL A 319 1.16 -13.14 12.92
N SER A 320 0.84 -13.13 11.64
CA SER A 320 1.59 -13.91 10.65
C SER A 320 2.85 -13.16 10.27
N GLY A 321 4.00 -13.82 10.36
CA GLY A 321 5.32 -13.23 10.09
C GLY A 321 5.63 -12.96 8.61
N THR A 322 4.69 -13.20 7.72
CA THR A 322 4.77 -12.88 6.28
C THR A 322 3.54 -12.09 5.91
N ALA A 323 3.72 -10.91 5.28
CA ALA A 323 2.62 -10.31 4.55
C ALA A 323 2.08 -11.39 3.60
N PRO A 324 0.77 -11.68 3.60
CA PRO A 324 0.23 -12.52 2.56
C PRO A 324 0.41 -11.76 1.27
N GLY A 325 1.48 -12.09 0.60
CA GLY A 325 1.63 -11.84 -0.80
C GLY A 325 0.62 -12.69 -1.54
N HIS A 326 0.63 -12.57 -2.80
CA HIS A 326 0.01 -13.44 -3.75
C HIS A 326 0.07 -14.90 -3.27
N ASP A 327 -1.02 -15.64 -3.32
CA ASP A 327 -1.09 -17.01 -2.83
C ASP A 327 0.04 -17.86 -3.43
N GLU A 328 0.68 -18.67 -2.58
CA GLU A 328 1.58 -19.73 -3.00
C GLU A 328 0.81 -20.86 -3.71
#